data_29d39206b5a4e989b1cb9df95020a7d4
#
_entry.id   29d39206b5a4e989b1cb9df95020a7d4
#
_cell.length_a   1.000
_cell.length_b   1.000
_cell.length_c   1.000
_cell.angle_alpha   90.00
_cell.angle_beta   90.00
_cell.angle_gamma   90.00
#
_symmetry.space_group_name_H-M   'P 1'
#
loop_
_entity.id
_entity.type
_entity.pdbx_description
1 polymer ?
#
loop_
_entity_poly.entity_id
_entity_poly.type
_entity_poly.pdbx_seq_one_letter_code
_entity_poly.pdbx_strand_id
1 'polypeptide(L)'
;MKIIGVIPARYQSSRLPGKPLADILGKPMIWWVYNAAKQCKKLDDLVIATDDERIMEVCRQYDMPALMTRADHDTPTARIHEVSTMVDADLYLQIMGDEPLIDARAFDLILPDTLPEDPYYVAGVTNIMEHPADVIDFSNQKVACNARREILLISRSPIPYPKGTLDFEYEKITGIQLFSKLALDFYAHTPKSALEMAEENDLMRFIENGHTVHAVVSPYKTVSVDTPKDVNIVCEILKQRGN
;
A
#
# COMPACT_ATOMS: atom_id res chain seq x y z
N MET A 1 5.08 -1.66 21.88
CA MET A 1 4.34 -1.48 20.62
C MET A 1 4.77 -2.58 19.67
N LYS A 2 3.81 -3.33 19.13
CA LYS A 2 4.05 -4.41 18.17
C LYS A 2 3.54 -3.98 16.79
N ILE A 3 4.38 -4.07 15.77
CA ILE A 3 4.06 -3.66 14.39
C ILE A 3 4.22 -4.85 13.44
N ILE A 4 3.19 -5.16 12.67
CA ILE A 4 3.21 -6.25 11.69
C ILE A 4 3.11 -5.68 10.28
N GLY A 5 4.04 -6.07 9.41
CA GLY A 5 3.91 -5.88 7.98
C GLY A 5 2.97 -6.92 7.37
N VAL A 6 2.02 -6.47 6.57
CA VAL A 6 1.09 -7.35 5.85
C VAL A 6 1.17 -7.07 4.36
N ILE A 7 1.45 -8.11 3.57
CA ILE A 7 1.50 -8.04 2.11
C ILE A 7 0.25 -8.74 1.55
N PRO A 8 -0.82 -8.00 1.21
CA PRO A 8 -1.99 -8.59 0.56
C PRO A 8 -1.64 -9.06 -0.86
N ALA A 9 -1.95 -10.32 -1.16
CA ALA A 9 -1.65 -10.93 -2.44
C ALA A 9 -2.81 -11.82 -2.90
N ARG A 10 -3.59 -11.37 -3.89
CA ARG A 10 -4.65 -12.17 -4.52
C ARG A 10 -4.18 -12.74 -5.86
N TYR A 11 -4.63 -13.95 -6.17
CA TYR A 11 -4.31 -14.57 -7.46
C TYR A 11 -5.07 -13.93 -8.60
N GLN A 12 -6.34 -13.59 -8.38
CA GLN A 12 -7.18 -12.99 -9.40
C GLN A 12 -6.78 -11.54 -9.66
N SER A 13 -6.32 -11.27 -10.87
CA SER A 13 -6.02 -9.95 -11.40
C SER A 13 -6.49 -9.91 -12.85
N SER A 14 -7.28 -8.90 -13.22
CA SER A 14 -7.87 -8.80 -14.56
C SER A 14 -6.83 -8.55 -15.67
N ARG A 15 -5.81 -7.73 -15.38
CA ARG A 15 -4.77 -7.31 -16.33
C ARG A 15 -3.57 -8.27 -16.38
N LEU A 16 -3.27 -8.95 -15.28
CA LEU A 16 -2.15 -9.89 -15.14
C LEU A 16 -2.56 -11.02 -14.20
N PRO A 17 -3.24 -12.08 -14.69
CA PRO A 17 -3.62 -13.23 -13.88
C PRO A 17 -2.42 -13.87 -13.20
N GLY A 18 -2.54 -14.19 -11.91
CA GLY A 18 -1.42 -14.72 -11.12
C GLY A 18 -0.31 -13.69 -10.86
N LYS A 19 -0.64 -12.40 -10.88
CA LYS A 19 0.28 -11.28 -10.71
C LYS A 19 1.36 -11.50 -9.61
N PRO A 20 1.06 -11.94 -8.39
CA PRO A 20 2.07 -12.17 -7.35
C PRO A 20 3.11 -13.23 -7.73
N LEU A 21 2.77 -14.14 -8.64
CA LEU A 21 3.64 -15.22 -9.12
C LEU A 21 4.34 -14.89 -10.44
N ALA A 22 4.15 -13.69 -11.00
CA ALA A 22 4.83 -13.26 -12.21
C ALA A 22 6.35 -13.36 -12.03
N ASP A 23 7.02 -13.96 -13.03
CA ASP A 23 8.47 -14.14 -12.99
C ASP A 23 9.21 -12.82 -13.19
N ILE A 24 10.06 -12.48 -12.24
CA ILE A 24 10.99 -11.35 -12.29
C ILE A 24 12.39 -11.89 -12.05
N LEU A 25 13.17 -12.02 -13.10
CA LEU A 25 14.56 -12.55 -13.05
C LEU A 25 14.70 -13.90 -12.32
N GLY A 26 13.77 -14.84 -12.59
CA GLY A 26 13.79 -16.19 -12.01
C GLY A 26 13.23 -16.30 -10.60
N LYS A 27 12.58 -15.23 -10.10
CA LYS A 27 11.87 -15.22 -8.81
C LYS A 27 10.45 -14.68 -8.96
N PRO A 28 9.47 -15.20 -8.21
CA PRO A 28 8.11 -14.64 -8.26
C PRO A 28 8.08 -13.22 -7.70
N MET A 29 7.23 -12.35 -8.24
CA MET A 29 7.13 -10.95 -7.83
C MET A 29 6.96 -10.77 -6.31
N ILE A 30 6.13 -11.62 -5.68
CA ILE A 30 5.90 -11.57 -4.23
C ILE A 30 7.18 -11.81 -3.41
N TRP A 31 8.14 -12.57 -3.94
CA TRP A 31 9.45 -12.79 -3.32
C TRP A 31 10.25 -11.49 -3.24
N TRP A 32 10.22 -10.68 -4.31
CA TRP A 32 10.91 -9.39 -4.35
C TRP A 32 10.31 -8.43 -3.32
N VAL A 33 8.99 -8.32 -3.27
CA VAL A 33 8.29 -7.47 -2.28
C VAL A 33 8.62 -7.92 -0.86
N TYR A 34 8.48 -9.22 -0.58
CA TYR A 34 8.75 -9.76 0.75
C TYR A 34 10.19 -9.51 1.21
N ASN A 35 11.19 -9.79 0.35
CA ASN A 35 12.58 -9.62 0.71
C ASN A 35 12.98 -8.13 0.84
N ALA A 36 12.38 -7.23 0.09
CA ALA A 36 12.55 -5.80 0.29
C ALA A 36 11.94 -5.36 1.64
N ALA A 37 10.70 -5.77 1.92
CA ALA A 37 10.01 -5.43 3.16
C ALA A 37 10.71 -5.97 4.42
N LYS A 38 11.28 -7.17 4.34
CA LYS A 38 12.05 -7.81 5.43
C LYS A 38 13.29 -7.02 5.86
N GLN A 39 13.75 -6.06 5.06
CA GLN A 39 14.86 -5.18 5.43
C GLN A 39 14.48 -4.16 6.53
N CYS A 40 13.20 -3.87 6.70
CA CYS A 40 12.73 -2.95 7.74
C CYS A 40 12.88 -3.56 9.14
N LYS A 41 13.70 -2.93 9.97
CA LYS A 41 13.98 -3.41 11.33
C LYS A 41 12.94 -3.00 12.37
N LYS A 42 12.02 -2.10 12.01
CA LYS A 42 10.94 -1.65 12.90
C LYS A 42 9.73 -2.60 12.88
N LEU A 43 9.69 -3.55 11.93
CA LEU A 43 8.65 -4.58 11.91
C LEU A 43 9.02 -5.71 12.87
N ASP A 44 8.10 -6.06 13.76
CA ASP A 44 8.24 -7.23 14.64
C ASP A 44 7.97 -8.53 13.89
N ASP A 45 7.09 -8.45 12.86
CA ASP A 45 6.73 -9.59 12.03
C ASP A 45 6.33 -9.14 10.62
N LEU A 46 6.39 -10.05 9.65
CA LEU A 46 6.00 -9.79 8.26
C LEU A 46 5.28 -11.01 7.69
N VAL A 47 4.08 -10.82 7.17
CA VAL A 47 3.24 -11.91 6.67
C VAL A 47 2.61 -11.57 5.31
N ILE A 48 2.53 -12.57 4.43
CA ILE A 48 1.76 -12.49 3.19
C ILE A 48 0.33 -12.97 3.47
N ALA A 49 -0.67 -12.19 3.07
CA ALA A 49 -2.08 -12.54 3.21
C ALA A 49 -2.67 -12.88 1.83
N THR A 50 -3.05 -14.12 1.61
CA THR A 50 -3.50 -14.59 0.29
C THR A 50 -4.77 -15.44 0.38
N ASP A 51 -5.50 -15.51 -0.71
CA ASP A 51 -6.70 -16.33 -0.89
C ASP A 51 -6.48 -17.55 -1.79
N ASP A 52 -5.21 -17.84 -2.15
CA ASP A 52 -4.93 -18.84 -3.18
C ASP A 52 -3.80 -19.79 -2.77
N GLU A 53 -4.07 -21.09 -2.86
CA GLU A 53 -3.11 -22.12 -2.47
C GLU A 53 -1.82 -22.13 -3.31
N ARG A 54 -1.89 -21.66 -4.57
CA ARG A 54 -0.69 -21.54 -5.43
C ARG A 54 0.29 -20.49 -4.88
N ILE A 55 -0.23 -19.42 -4.30
CA ILE A 55 0.60 -18.40 -3.64
C ILE A 55 1.13 -18.95 -2.32
N MET A 56 0.30 -19.66 -1.54
CA MET A 56 0.73 -20.33 -0.30
C MET A 56 1.88 -21.32 -0.56
N GLU A 57 1.80 -22.11 -1.65
CA GLU A 57 2.85 -23.08 -2.01
C GLU A 57 4.18 -22.37 -2.34
N VAL A 58 4.12 -21.28 -3.08
CA VAL A 58 5.30 -20.45 -3.36
C VAL A 58 5.85 -19.81 -2.07
N CYS A 59 4.99 -19.40 -1.15
CA CYS A 59 5.43 -18.88 0.14
C CYS A 59 6.17 -19.97 0.96
N ARG A 60 5.67 -21.22 0.97
CA ARG A 60 6.37 -22.34 1.62
C ARG A 60 7.72 -22.62 0.96
N GLN A 61 7.77 -22.63 -0.38
CA GLN A 61 9.00 -22.88 -1.14
C GLN A 61 10.13 -21.88 -0.84
N TYR A 62 9.77 -20.64 -0.52
CA TYR A 62 10.73 -19.56 -0.25
C TYR A 62 10.81 -19.15 1.23
N ASP A 63 10.27 -19.96 2.15
CA ASP A 63 10.25 -19.70 3.60
C ASP A 63 9.70 -18.31 3.95
N MET A 64 8.63 -17.91 3.26
CA MET A 64 7.90 -16.66 3.53
C MET A 64 6.65 -16.95 4.37
N PRO A 65 6.52 -16.40 5.59
CA PRO A 65 5.30 -16.53 6.38
C PRO A 65 4.07 -16.06 5.61
N ALA A 66 3.03 -16.87 5.59
CA ALA A 66 1.81 -16.55 4.88
C ALA A 66 0.57 -17.07 5.63
N LEU A 67 -0.53 -16.33 5.51
CA LEU A 67 -1.84 -16.65 6.04
C LEU A 67 -2.86 -16.80 4.91
N MET A 68 -3.64 -17.89 4.99
CA MET A 68 -4.81 -18.03 4.12
C MET A 68 -5.92 -17.12 4.64
N THR A 69 -6.47 -16.31 3.75
CA THR A 69 -7.56 -15.37 4.01
C THR A 69 -8.71 -15.64 3.04
N ARG A 70 -9.87 -15.11 3.34
CA ARG A 70 -11.06 -15.27 2.48
C ARG A 70 -10.84 -14.67 1.09
N ALA A 71 -11.48 -15.27 0.08
CA ALA A 71 -11.37 -14.83 -1.31
C ALA A 71 -12.31 -13.66 -1.67
N ASP A 72 -13.29 -13.37 -0.82
CA ASP A 72 -14.35 -12.38 -1.06
C ASP A 72 -13.99 -10.96 -0.57
N HIS A 73 -12.75 -10.72 -0.17
CA HIS A 73 -12.28 -9.38 0.11
C HIS A 73 -12.18 -8.56 -1.18
N ASP A 74 -12.90 -7.46 -1.22
CA ASP A 74 -12.91 -6.53 -2.36
C ASP A 74 -11.78 -5.49 -2.29
N THR A 75 -11.18 -5.30 -1.10
CA THR A 75 -10.07 -4.35 -0.89
C THR A 75 -8.89 -4.96 -0.13
N PRO A 76 -7.67 -4.41 -0.30
CA PRO A 76 -6.52 -4.79 0.52
C PRO A 76 -6.76 -4.55 2.01
N THR A 77 -7.34 -3.42 2.38
CA THR A 77 -7.62 -3.04 3.78
C THR A 77 -8.55 -4.04 4.47
N ALA A 78 -9.58 -4.54 3.77
CA ALA A 78 -10.46 -5.60 4.31
C ALA A 78 -9.68 -6.90 4.60
N ARG A 79 -8.72 -7.26 3.74
CA ARG A 79 -7.86 -8.43 3.95
C ARG A 79 -6.93 -8.25 5.14
N ILE A 80 -6.40 -7.05 5.34
CA ILE A 80 -5.55 -6.74 6.51
C ILE A 80 -6.36 -6.78 7.79
N HIS A 81 -7.62 -6.32 7.76
CA HIS A 81 -8.52 -6.49 8.89
C HIS A 81 -8.68 -7.97 9.27
N GLU A 82 -8.90 -8.88 8.32
CA GLU A 82 -8.96 -10.32 8.62
C GLU A 82 -7.64 -10.80 9.27
N VAL A 83 -6.48 -10.41 8.75
CA VAL A 83 -5.18 -10.71 9.39
C VAL A 83 -5.14 -10.21 10.82
N SER A 84 -5.66 -9.02 11.10
CA SER A 84 -5.69 -8.42 12.44
C SER A 84 -6.56 -9.18 13.44
N THR A 85 -7.45 -10.06 12.96
CA THR A 85 -8.22 -10.99 13.81
C THR A 85 -7.46 -12.28 14.11
N MET A 86 -6.43 -12.62 13.32
CA MET A 86 -5.62 -13.82 13.46
C MET A 86 -4.30 -13.57 14.19
N VAL A 87 -3.72 -12.39 14.00
CA VAL A 87 -2.41 -12.02 14.54
C VAL A 87 -2.54 -10.68 15.27
N ASP A 88 -2.33 -10.69 16.57
CA ASP A 88 -2.47 -9.50 17.41
C ASP A 88 -1.26 -8.58 17.30
N ALA A 89 -1.52 -7.29 17.04
CA ALA A 89 -0.53 -6.21 17.01
C ALA A 89 -1.20 -4.86 17.30
N ASP A 90 -0.39 -3.86 17.63
CA ASP A 90 -0.86 -2.48 17.82
C ASP A 90 -1.09 -1.77 16.47
N LEU A 91 -0.17 -2.02 15.51
CA LEU A 91 -0.19 -1.40 14.19
C LEU A 91 0.05 -2.43 13.09
N TYR A 92 -0.60 -2.22 11.95
CA TYR A 92 -0.51 -3.06 10.75
C TYR A 92 -0.07 -2.21 9.55
N LEU A 93 1.12 -2.50 9.02
CA LEU A 93 1.66 -1.85 7.84
C LEU A 93 1.20 -2.61 6.59
N GLN A 94 0.36 -2.01 5.79
CA GLN A 94 0.03 -2.48 4.44
C GLN A 94 1.20 -2.25 3.50
N ILE A 95 1.60 -3.29 2.77
CA ILE A 95 2.64 -3.24 1.75
C ILE A 95 2.08 -3.91 0.50
N MET A 96 1.83 -3.14 -0.56
CA MET A 96 1.21 -3.71 -1.76
C MET A 96 2.10 -4.76 -2.42
N GLY A 97 1.52 -5.94 -2.67
CA GLY A 97 2.21 -7.10 -3.24
C GLY A 97 2.61 -6.98 -4.72
N ASP A 98 2.31 -5.86 -5.36
CA ASP A 98 2.62 -5.54 -6.75
C ASP A 98 3.68 -4.44 -6.93
N GLU A 99 4.41 -4.11 -5.86
CA GLU A 99 5.47 -3.11 -5.87
C GLU A 99 6.87 -3.74 -5.62
N PRO A 100 7.42 -4.53 -6.55
CA PRO A 100 8.65 -5.32 -6.33
C PRO A 100 9.93 -4.48 -6.17
N LEU A 101 9.89 -3.17 -6.46
CA LEU A 101 10.99 -2.23 -6.26
C LEU A 101 10.84 -1.39 -5.00
N ILE A 102 9.93 -1.76 -4.09
CA ILE A 102 9.70 -1.03 -2.85
C ILE A 102 10.99 -0.92 -2.02
N ASP A 103 11.16 0.22 -1.38
CA ASP A 103 12.33 0.49 -0.53
C ASP A 103 11.91 0.51 0.94
N ALA A 104 12.51 -0.35 1.75
CA ALA A 104 12.19 -0.46 3.17
C ALA A 104 12.40 0.85 3.97
N ARG A 105 13.26 1.75 3.47
CA ARG A 105 13.44 3.08 4.08
C ARG A 105 12.18 3.94 4.03
N ALA A 106 11.26 3.67 3.10
CA ALA A 106 9.96 4.33 3.09
C ALA A 106 9.11 3.93 4.32
N PHE A 107 9.31 2.71 4.84
CA PHE A 107 8.60 2.26 6.04
C PHE A 107 9.11 2.96 7.30
N ASP A 108 10.42 3.24 7.38
CA ASP A 108 11.00 3.96 8.52
C ASP A 108 10.41 5.36 8.72
N LEU A 109 9.89 5.97 7.62
CA LEU A 109 9.27 7.29 7.64
C LEU A 109 7.84 7.26 8.22
N ILE A 110 7.06 6.21 7.92
CA ILE A 110 5.66 6.11 8.35
C ILE A 110 5.50 5.40 9.69
N LEU A 111 6.46 4.55 10.09
CA LEU A 111 6.40 3.80 11.33
C LEU A 111 6.80 4.67 12.52
N PRO A 112 5.89 4.93 13.47
CA PRO A 112 6.16 5.76 14.63
C PRO A 112 7.09 5.04 15.62
N ASP A 113 7.83 5.82 16.44
CA ASP A 113 8.69 5.27 17.49
C ASP A 113 7.90 4.92 18.78
N THR A 114 6.72 5.51 18.94
CA THR A 114 5.80 5.25 20.07
C THR A 114 4.39 5.05 19.54
N LEU A 115 3.56 4.35 20.31
CA LEU A 115 2.15 4.15 19.96
C LEU A 115 1.46 5.52 19.79
N PRO A 116 0.78 5.77 18.64
CA PRO A 116 0.04 7.00 18.44
C PRO A 116 -1.04 7.22 19.50
N GLU A 117 -1.29 8.48 19.86
CA GLU A 117 -2.35 8.84 20.82
C GLU A 117 -3.75 8.63 20.23
N ASP A 118 -3.92 8.81 18.92
CA ASP A 118 -5.18 8.54 18.24
C ASP A 118 -5.40 7.02 18.15
N PRO A 119 -6.44 6.48 18.80
CA PRO A 119 -6.73 5.04 18.75
C PRO A 119 -7.15 4.57 17.35
N TYR A 120 -7.65 5.47 16.50
CA TYR A 120 -8.01 5.21 15.10
C TYR A 120 -6.94 5.68 14.13
N TYR A 121 -5.66 5.56 14.51
CA TYR A 121 -4.55 6.07 13.73
C TYR A 121 -4.48 5.43 12.34
N VAL A 122 -4.45 6.30 11.33
CA VAL A 122 -4.26 5.94 9.92
C VAL A 122 -3.23 6.86 9.29
N ALA A 123 -2.28 6.30 8.57
CA ALA A 123 -1.31 7.07 7.79
C ALA A 123 -1.09 6.45 6.41
N GLY A 124 -0.71 7.27 5.44
CA GLY A 124 -0.35 6.83 4.10
C GLY A 124 0.92 7.51 3.60
N VAL A 125 1.79 6.77 2.93
CA VAL A 125 2.97 7.33 2.28
C VAL A 125 2.56 8.00 0.99
N THR A 126 3.07 9.21 0.77
CA THR A 126 2.90 9.96 -0.49
C THR A 126 4.24 10.16 -1.19
N ASN A 127 4.21 10.29 -2.52
CA ASN A 127 5.36 10.68 -3.33
C ASN A 127 5.04 11.96 -4.11
N ILE A 128 6.01 12.87 -4.18
CA ILE A 128 5.95 14.05 -5.05
C ILE A 128 5.98 13.58 -6.51
N MET A 129 5.11 14.17 -7.33
CA MET A 129 4.99 13.93 -8.76
C MET A 129 5.87 14.91 -9.53
N GLU A 130 6.85 14.40 -10.27
CA GLU A 130 7.85 15.23 -10.95
C GLU A 130 7.43 15.63 -12.38
N HIS A 131 6.51 14.86 -12.97
CA HIS A 131 6.11 15.08 -14.35
C HIS A 131 4.64 15.48 -14.46
N PRO A 132 4.30 16.56 -15.20
CA PRO A 132 2.91 16.96 -15.42
C PRO A 132 2.03 15.84 -16.01
N ALA A 133 2.62 14.95 -16.82
CA ALA A 133 1.91 13.80 -17.36
C ALA A 133 1.37 12.87 -16.27
N ASP A 134 2.12 12.69 -15.17
CA ASP A 134 1.68 11.85 -14.06
C ASP A 134 0.51 12.48 -13.30
N VAL A 135 0.45 13.82 -13.25
CA VAL A 135 -0.62 14.55 -12.57
C VAL A 135 -1.96 14.39 -13.29
N ILE A 136 -1.96 14.37 -14.62
CA ILE A 136 -3.19 14.18 -15.42
C ILE A 136 -3.57 12.72 -15.61
N ASP A 137 -2.67 11.78 -15.29
CA ASP A 137 -2.96 10.34 -15.34
C ASP A 137 -3.92 9.96 -14.20
N PHE A 138 -5.11 9.49 -14.56
CA PHE A 138 -6.14 9.06 -13.62
C PHE A 138 -5.75 7.80 -12.81
N SER A 139 -4.75 7.03 -13.24
CA SER A 139 -4.25 5.88 -12.49
C SER A 139 -3.50 6.32 -11.21
N ASN A 140 -2.92 7.51 -11.22
CA ASN A 140 -2.32 8.12 -10.04
C ASN A 140 -3.39 8.85 -9.23
N GLN A 141 -3.56 8.48 -7.97
CA GLN A 141 -4.49 9.14 -7.05
C GLN A 141 -3.78 10.29 -6.34
N LYS A 142 -4.20 11.54 -6.67
CA LYS A 142 -3.63 12.77 -6.09
C LYS A 142 -4.18 13.01 -4.70
N VAL A 143 -3.36 13.66 -3.87
CA VAL A 143 -3.67 13.93 -2.46
C VAL A 143 -3.65 15.44 -2.21
N ALA A 144 -4.70 15.94 -1.58
CA ALA A 144 -4.72 17.30 -1.04
C ALA A 144 -4.64 17.23 0.49
N CYS A 145 -3.62 17.88 1.07
CA CYS A 145 -3.39 17.90 2.50
C CYS A 145 -3.55 19.31 3.09
N ASN A 146 -3.88 19.38 4.38
CA ASN A 146 -3.77 20.61 5.15
C ASN A 146 -2.32 20.86 5.62
N ALA A 147 -2.10 21.97 6.33
CA ALA A 147 -0.78 22.36 6.83
C ALA A 147 -0.21 21.38 7.89
N ARG A 148 -1.04 20.56 8.52
CA ARG A 148 -0.62 19.51 9.47
C ARG A 148 -0.34 18.17 8.80
N ARG A 149 -0.33 18.13 7.48
CA ARG A 149 -0.17 16.89 6.70
C ARG A 149 -1.30 15.88 6.92
N GLU A 150 -2.50 16.35 7.20
CA GLU A 150 -3.70 15.55 7.23
C GLU A 150 -4.36 15.58 5.85
N ILE A 151 -4.72 14.42 5.34
CA ILE A 151 -5.34 14.28 4.01
C ILE A 151 -6.77 14.78 4.07
N LEU A 152 -7.10 15.73 3.22
CA LEU A 152 -8.45 16.29 3.07
C LEU A 152 -9.24 15.59 1.98
N LEU A 153 -8.56 15.19 0.91
CA LEU A 153 -9.16 14.52 -0.24
C LEU A 153 -8.12 13.73 -1.01
N ILE A 154 -8.53 12.56 -1.51
CA ILE A 154 -7.79 11.76 -2.48
C ILE A 154 -8.63 11.67 -3.74
N SER A 155 -8.06 11.99 -4.91
CA SER A 155 -8.80 11.96 -6.17
C SER A 155 -7.94 11.54 -7.35
N ARG A 156 -8.57 10.89 -8.31
CA ARG A 156 -7.98 10.58 -9.61
C ARG A 156 -7.86 11.84 -10.49
N SER A 157 -8.69 12.86 -10.22
CA SER A 157 -8.57 14.18 -10.85
C SER A 157 -7.37 14.96 -10.27
N PRO A 158 -6.74 15.86 -11.05
CA PRO A 158 -5.76 16.79 -10.50
C PRO A 158 -6.39 17.68 -9.44
N ILE A 159 -5.96 17.54 -8.19
CA ILE A 159 -6.39 18.36 -7.04
C ILE A 159 -5.16 18.86 -6.27
N PRO A 160 -5.17 20.15 -5.82
CA PRO A 160 -6.12 21.21 -6.17
C PRO A 160 -5.96 21.69 -7.61
N TYR A 161 -6.94 22.46 -8.13
CA TYR A 161 -6.77 23.12 -9.42
C TYR A 161 -5.83 24.35 -9.27
N PRO A 162 -4.71 24.45 -10.01
CA PRO A 162 -3.67 25.41 -9.75
C PRO A 162 -3.95 26.78 -10.40
N LYS A 163 -5.11 27.39 -10.10
CA LYS A 163 -5.50 28.68 -10.70
C LYS A 163 -4.61 29.85 -10.24
N GLY A 164 -4.15 29.80 -8.99
CA GLY A 164 -3.42 30.92 -8.38
C GLY A 164 -1.90 30.86 -8.55
N THR A 165 -1.36 29.65 -8.76
CA THR A 165 0.07 29.42 -8.95
C THR A 165 0.28 28.12 -9.70
N LEU A 166 1.35 28.04 -10.49
CA LEU A 166 1.80 26.80 -11.11
C LEU A 166 2.88 26.08 -10.29
N ASP A 167 3.36 26.71 -9.21
CA ASP A 167 4.41 26.17 -8.34
C ASP A 167 3.84 25.26 -7.23
N PHE A 168 2.76 24.54 -7.53
CA PHE A 168 2.16 23.59 -6.60
C PHE A 168 2.76 22.19 -6.83
N GLU A 169 3.35 21.60 -5.79
CA GLU A 169 3.86 20.24 -5.83
C GLU A 169 2.72 19.24 -5.60
N TYR A 170 2.36 18.53 -6.65
CA TYR A 170 1.38 17.46 -6.53
C TYR A 170 1.97 16.22 -5.89
N GLU A 171 1.20 15.59 -5.05
CA GLU A 171 1.54 14.31 -4.42
C GLU A 171 0.55 13.23 -4.82
N LYS A 172 1.02 11.99 -4.93
CA LYS A 172 0.18 10.81 -5.06
C LYS A 172 0.29 9.94 -3.82
N ILE A 173 -0.82 9.30 -3.43
CA ILE A 173 -0.80 8.25 -2.43
C ILE A 173 -0.14 6.99 -3.00
N THR A 174 0.59 6.26 -2.16
CA THR A 174 1.22 4.98 -2.51
C THR A 174 0.49 3.82 -1.88
N GLY A 175 0.93 2.60 -2.17
CA GLY A 175 0.41 1.38 -1.56
C GLY A 175 0.92 1.10 -0.13
N ILE A 176 1.69 2.02 0.47
CA ILE A 176 2.19 1.89 1.84
C ILE A 176 1.25 2.65 2.77
N GLN A 177 0.54 1.92 3.62
CA GLN A 177 -0.45 2.51 4.55
C GLN A 177 -0.30 1.85 5.91
N LEU A 178 -0.51 2.61 6.97
CA LEU A 178 -0.40 2.14 8.35
C LEU A 178 -1.74 2.33 9.06
N PHE A 179 -2.18 1.29 9.76
CA PHE A 179 -3.44 1.27 10.47
C PHE A 179 -3.26 0.79 11.90
N SER A 180 -3.93 1.43 12.86
CA SER A 180 -4.16 0.83 14.17
C SER A 180 -5.20 -0.29 14.08
N LYS A 181 -5.23 -1.15 15.11
CA LYS A 181 -6.23 -2.22 15.21
C LYS A 181 -7.65 -1.66 15.17
N LEU A 182 -7.94 -0.60 15.93
CA LEU A 182 -9.27 0.01 15.97
C LEU A 182 -9.65 0.70 14.66
N ALA A 183 -8.68 1.24 13.91
CA ALA A 183 -8.93 1.76 12.57
C ALA A 183 -9.38 0.64 11.61
N LEU A 184 -8.74 -0.52 11.65
CA LEU A 184 -9.16 -1.67 10.85
C LEU A 184 -10.55 -2.19 11.24
N ASP A 185 -10.84 -2.26 12.55
CA ASP A 185 -12.16 -2.65 13.04
C ASP A 185 -13.24 -1.65 12.60
N PHE A 186 -12.95 -0.34 12.68
CA PHE A 186 -13.83 0.70 12.14
C PHE A 186 -14.09 0.50 10.65
N TYR A 187 -13.03 0.29 9.86
CA TYR A 187 -13.15 0.06 8.41
C TYR A 187 -14.07 -1.12 8.09
N ALA A 188 -13.91 -2.23 8.79
CA ALA A 188 -14.66 -3.45 8.54
C ALA A 188 -16.16 -3.34 8.89
N HIS A 189 -16.51 -2.50 9.87
CA HIS A 189 -17.88 -2.35 10.34
C HIS A 189 -18.58 -1.10 9.78
N THR A 190 -17.89 -0.28 8.98
CA THR A 190 -18.45 0.92 8.36
C THR A 190 -18.75 0.67 6.87
N PRO A 191 -19.96 0.97 6.39
CA PRO A 191 -20.29 0.85 4.97
C PRO A 191 -19.36 1.71 4.10
N LYS A 192 -19.19 1.29 2.83
CA LYS A 192 -18.48 2.12 1.85
C LYS A 192 -19.10 3.49 1.73
N SER A 193 -18.25 4.50 1.75
CA SER A 193 -18.64 5.90 1.62
C SER A 193 -18.78 6.34 0.16
N ALA A 194 -19.40 7.49 -0.09
CA ALA A 194 -19.70 7.94 -1.44
C ALA A 194 -18.44 8.26 -2.25
N LEU A 195 -17.47 8.96 -1.64
CA LEU A 195 -16.21 9.28 -2.31
C LEU A 195 -15.30 8.06 -2.44
N GLU A 196 -15.31 7.15 -1.44
CA GLU A 196 -14.63 5.87 -1.56
C GLU A 196 -15.09 5.09 -2.79
N MET A 197 -16.41 5.00 -3.00
CA MET A 197 -16.97 4.32 -4.18
C MET A 197 -16.65 5.03 -5.49
N ALA A 198 -16.62 6.36 -5.50
CA ALA A 198 -16.36 7.15 -6.70
C ALA A 198 -14.88 7.13 -7.11
N GLU A 199 -13.97 7.23 -6.15
CA GLU A 199 -12.53 7.32 -6.37
C GLU A 199 -11.80 5.97 -6.24
N GLU A 200 -12.51 4.93 -5.76
CA GLU A 200 -11.95 3.59 -5.47
C GLU A 200 -10.71 3.67 -4.59
N ASN A 201 -10.84 4.37 -3.44
CA ASN A 201 -9.77 4.49 -2.47
C ASN A 201 -10.27 4.30 -1.04
N ASP A 202 -9.73 3.29 -0.37
CA ASP A 202 -10.13 2.83 0.98
C ASP A 202 -9.99 3.91 2.05
N LEU A 203 -8.99 4.80 1.92
CA LEU A 203 -8.72 5.86 2.90
C LEU A 203 -9.84 6.91 2.93
N MET A 204 -10.61 7.05 1.84
CA MET A 204 -11.73 7.97 1.81
C MET A 204 -12.81 7.60 2.82
N ARG A 205 -12.99 6.31 3.17
CA ARG A 205 -13.94 5.89 4.21
C ARG A 205 -13.63 6.53 5.56
N PHE A 206 -12.36 6.62 5.91
CA PHE A 206 -11.94 7.28 7.15
C PHE A 206 -12.21 8.79 7.11
N ILE A 207 -11.80 9.44 6.01
CA ILE A 207 -11.92 10.90 5.85
C ILE A 207 -13.39 11.32 5.87
N GLU A 208 -14.26 10.65 5.13
CA GLU A 208 -15.69 10.97 5.07
C GLU A 208 -16.42 10.75 6.41
N ASN A 209 -15.89 9.89 7.28
CA ASN A 209 -16.42 9.64 8.61
C ASN A 209 -15.71 10.45 9.72
N GLY A 210 -14.86 11.42 9.35
CA GLY A 210 -14.26 12.37 10.27
C GLY A 210 -13.01 11.88 11.00
N HIS A 211 -12.43 10.74 10.56
CA HIS A 211 -11.14 10.28 11.06
C HIS A 211 -9.99 10.94 10.30
N THR A 212 -8.92 11.24 11.01
CA THR A 212 -7.71 11.81 10.41
C THR A 212 -6.89 10.75 9.69
N VAL A 213 -6.48 11.04 8.46
CA VAL A 213 -5.50 10.26 7.71
C VAL A 213 -4.24 11.10 7.52
N HIS A 214 -3.12 10.66 8.07
CA HIS A 214 -1.85 11.38 8.00
C HIS A 214 -1.09 11.07 6.70
N ALA A 215 -0.56 12.10 6.04
CA ALA A 215 0.29 11.94 4.86
C ALA A 215 1.77 12.04 5.25
N VAL A 216 2.55 11.04 4.85
CA VAL A 216 4.00 11.00 5.08
C VAL A 216 4.70 11.05 3.72
N VAL A 217 5.40 12.15 3.43
CA VAL A 217 6.12 12.30 2.16
C VAL A 217 7.37 11.43 2.16
N SER A 218 7.52 10.63 1.11
CA SER A 218 8.69 9.78 0.90
C SER A 218 9.42 10.16 -0.39
N PRO A 219 10.74 10.28 -0.37
CA PRO A 219 11.54 10.40 -1.58
C PRO A 219 11.74 9.05 -2.30
N TYR A 220 11.42 7.94 -1.63
CA TYR A 220 11.61 6.60 -2.18
C TYR A 220 10.41 6.22 -3.06
N LYS A 221 10.67 6.17 -4.37
CA LYS A 221 9.66 5.84 -5.38
C LYS A 221 9.69 4.36 -5.70
N THR A 222 8.53 3.83 -6.01
CA THR A 222 8.35 2.45 -6.47
C THR A 222 7.60 2.43 -7.80
N VAL A 223 7.60 1.28 -8.45
CA VAL A 223 6.87 1.01 -9.69
C VAL A 223 5.88 -0.10 -9.42
N SER A 224 4.60 0.22 -9.55
CA SER A 224 3.55 -0.80 -9.49
C SER A 224 3.53 -1.62 -10.78
N VAL A 225 3.41 -2.92 -10.65
CA VAL A 225 3.28 -3.86 -11.77
C VAL A 225 1.82 -4.20 -11.98
N ASP A 226 1.26 -3.75 -13.08
CA ASP A 226 -0.13 -4.01 -13.45
C ASP A 226 -0.26 -4.80 -14.76
N THR A 227 0.73 -4.74 -15.61
CA THR A 227 0.75 -5.35 -16.95
C THR A 227 2.06 -6.11 -17.20
N PRO A 228 2.13 -7.00 -18.19
CA PRO A 228 3.38 -7.63 -18.61
C PRO A 228 4.49 -6.63 -19.02
N LYS A 229 4.09 -5.43 -19.50
CA LYS A 229 5.04 -4.37 -19.83
C LYS A 229 5.76 -3.87 -18.57
N ASP A 230 5.04 -3.72 -17.46
CA ASP A 230 5.60 -3.24 -16.18
C ASP A 230 6.58 -4.27 -15.61
N VAL A 231 6.31 -5.57 -15.78
CA VAL A 231 7.26 -6.65 -15.42
C VAL A 231 8.59 -6.44 -16.13
N ASN A 232 8.57 -6.16 -17.45
CA ASN A 232 9.79 -5.93 -18.21
C ASN A 232 10.54 -4.69 -17.71
N ILE A 233 9.84 -3.60 -17.40
CA ILE A 233 10.43 -2.37 -16.84
C ILE A 233 11.13 -2.68 -15.52
N VAL A 234 10.49 -3.42 -14.63
CA VAL A 234 11.06 -3.83 -13.34
C VAL A 234 12.31 -4.71 -13.55
N CYS A 235 12.26 -5.67 -14.46
CA CYS A 235 13.41 -6.51 -14.78
C CYS A 235 14.62 -5.69 -15.27
N GLU A 236 14.39 -4.70 -16.11
CA GLU A 236 15.45 -3.81 -16.60
C GLU A 236 16.09 -2.98 -15.46
N ILE A 237 15.24 -2.43 -14.58
CA ILE A 237 15.71 -1.66 -13.41
C ILE A 237 16.54 -2.55 -12.48
N LEU A 238 16.09 -3.77 -12.19
CA LEU A 238 16.81 -4.69 -11.32
C LEU A 238 18.17 -5.11 -11.91
N LYS A 239 18.23 -5.42 -13.22
CA LYS A 239 19.49 -5.70 -13.92
C LYS A 239 20.48 -4.54 -13.80
N GLN A 240 20.01 -3.30 -13.94
CA GLN A 240 20.86 -2.11 -13.81
C GLN A 240 21.37 -1.90 -12.37
N ARG A 241 20.62 -2.37 -11.35
CA ARG A 241 21.04 -2.33 -9.94
C ARG A 241 22.03 -3.43 -9.57
N GLY A 242 22.33 -4.37 -10.49
CA GLY A 242 23.28 -5.46 -10.25
C GLY A 242 22.68 -6.67 -9.51
N ASN A 243 21.39 -6.82 -9.57
CA ASN A 243 20.65 -7.97 -9.05
C ASN A 243 20.38 -9.00 -10.15
#